data_3eb88cfcb32f4ce4d4e537e8b477fffa
#
_entry.id   3eb88cfcb32f4ce4d4e537e8b477fffa
#
_cell.length_a   1.000
_cell.length_b   1.000
_cell.length_c   1.000
_cell.angle_alpha   90.00
_cell.angle_beta   90.00
_cell.angle_gamma   90.00
#
_symmetry.space_group_name_H-M   'P 1'
#
loop_
_entity.id
_entity.type
_entity.pdbx_description
1 polymer ?
#
loop_
_entity_poly.entity_id
_entity_poly.type
_entity_poly.pdbx_seq_one_letter_code
_entity_poly.pdbx_strand_id
1 'polypeptide(L)'
;AGATEGDENAEDTGDAFTGDDTEFNIFNTDRKLGALEQAAKMLSSLPEKKAFVYFSSGVGKTGAENQSQLRATVNAAVRANVAFYPVDSRGLQATAPAGDASKAAPRGSGVFSGEAQRSQRASFNDQQETLYSLAGDTGGKALLDTNDLTEGIRQAQRDISSYYILGFYSTNDARDGRFRRIKVSTNQQLQAKLDYRSGYFADKDFKSFDSSDKERQLEEALSLGDPLTDLPIALEVNYFRLSRDQYFVPLAVKIPGSSIELARAGKNQQAELDFIGQVRDAKGRVVGTVRDMIKVKLDADNAGKLNQRNLGYDSGFTLEPGPYTIRFLARE
;
A
#
# COMPACT_ATOMS: atom_id res chain seq x y z
N ALA A 1 -30.82 -30.77 44.49
CA ALA A 1 -29.81 -31.29 43.60
C ALA A 1 -30.30 -31.06 42.14
N GLY A 2 -29.80 -30.08 41.51
CA GLY A 2 -30.06 -29.75 40.09
C GLY A 2 -28.85 -29.02 39.60
N ALA A 3 -27.95 -29.73 38.91
CA ALA A 3 -26.84 -29.19 38.17
C ALA A 3 -27.40 -28.59 36.89
N THR A 4 -27.20 -27.30 36.69
CA THR A 4 -27.39 -26.62 35.40
C THR A 4 -26.14 -26.79 34.61
N GLU A 5 -26.22 -27.53 33.50
CA GLU A 5 -25.21 -27.62 32.47
C GLU A 5 -24.99 -26.22 31.88
N GLY A 6 -23.79 -25.71 31.95
CA GLY A 6 -23.37 -24.47 31.30
C GLY A 6 -23.26 -24.66 29.80
N ASP A 7 -23.85 -23.76 29.06
CA ASP A 7 -23.83 -23.66 27.63
C ASP A 7 -22.39 -23.35 27.13
N GLU A 8 -21.72 -24.36 26.56
CA GLU A 8 -20.35 -24.28 26.05
C GLU A 8 -20.30 -23.79 24.59
N ASN A 9 -21.16 -22.87 24.19
CA ASN A 9 -21.10 -22.22 22.85
C ASN A 9 -20.96 -20.71 22.97
N ALA A 10 -19.92 -20.25 23.65
CA ALA A 10 -19.41 -18.92 23.38
C ALA A 10 -18.46 -19.04 22.19
N GLU A 11 -18.99 -18.81 20.99
CA GLU A 11 -18.16 -18.64 19.79
C GLU A 11 -17.13 -17.56 20.08
N ASP A 12 -15.86 -17.93 19.93
CA ASP A 12 -14.71 -17.06 20.09
C ASP A 12 -14.78 -15.95 19.02
N THR A 13 -15.30 -14.78 19.40
CA THR A 13 -15.36 -13.59 18.54
C THR A 13 -14.00 -12.92 18.35
N GLY A 14 -12.90 -13.54 18.82
CA GLY A 14 -11.54 -13.04 18.70
C GLY A 14 -11.02 -13.01 17.25
N ASP A 15 -11.48 -13.93 16.40
CA ASP A 15 -11.04 -14.03 15.00
C ASP A 15 -11.66 -12.95 14.08
N ALA A 16 -12.80 -12.38 14.45
CA ALA A 16 -13.46 -11.33 13.65
C ALA A 16 -12.71 -9.97 13.67
N PHE A 17 -11.87 -9.74 14.69
CA PHE A 17 -11.10 -8.50 14.83
C PHE A 17 -9.71 -8.54 14.19
N THR A 18 -9.15 -9.72 13.94
CA THR A 18 -7.80 -9.85 13.36
C THR A 18 -7.76 -9.59 11.86
N GLY A 19 -8.84 -9.85 11.13
CA GLY A 19 -8.96 -9.52 9.70
C GLY A 19 -8.95 -8.01 9.45
N ASP A 20 -9.70 -7.28 10.24
CA ASP A 20 -9.83 -5.81 10.14
C ASP A 20 -8.52 -5.08 10.48
N ASP A 21 -7.77 -5.58 11.48
CA ASP A 21 -6.45 -5.06 11.83
C ASP A 21 -5.42 -5.28 10.72
N THR A 22 -5.51 -6.37 9.97
CA THR A 22 -4.58 -6.67 8.88
C THR A 22 -4.83 -5.76 7.68
N GLU A 23 -6.09 -5.59 7.26
CA GLU A 23 -6.46 -4.67 6.18
C GLU A 23 -6.13 -3.22 6.53
N PHE A 24 -6.39 -2.81 7.77
CA PHE A 24 -6.03 -1.49 8.26
C PHE A 24 -4.51 -1.24 8.23
N ASN A 25 -3.71 -2.25 8.59
CA ASN A 25 -2.25 -2.17 8.53
C ASN A 25 -1.72 -2.11 7.10
N ILE A 26 -2.30 -2.88 6.17
CA ILE A 26 -1.98 -2.84 4.73
C ILE A 26 -2.25 -1.43 4.20
N PHE A 27 -3.43 -0.90 4.45
CA PHE A 27 -3.83 0.44 4.01
C PHE A 27 -2.92 1.55 4.56
N ASN A 28 -2.58 1.51 5.85
CA ASN A 28 -1.69 2.50 6.45
C ASN A 28 -0.27 2.42 5.87
N THR A 29 0.21 1.24 5.56
CA THR A 29 1.52 1.03 4.93
C THR A 29 1.53 1.59 3.52
N ASP A 30 0.55 1.28 2.69
CA ASP A 30 0.43 1.81 1.33
C ASP A 30 0.35 3.33 1.32
N ARG A 31 -0.42 3.90 2.24
CA ARG A 31 -0.52 5.35 2.38
C ARG A 31 0.81 6.00 2.76
N LYS A 32 1.59 5.39 3.66
CA LYS A 32 2.93 5.88 4.02
C LYS A 32 3.88 5.81 2.83
N LEU A 33 3.91 4.67 2.14
CA LEU A 33 4.74 4.47 0.95
C LEU A 33 4.33 5.38 -0.20
N GLY A 34 3.02 5.57 -0.43
CA GLY A 34 2.48 6.49 -1.43
C GLY A 34 2.87 7.95 -1.15
N ALA A 35 2.86 8.38 0.12
CA ALA A 35 3.31 9.71 0.49
C ALA A 35 4.83 9.90 0.22
N LEU A 36 5.65 8.89 0.46
CA LEU A 36 7.08 8.91 0.14
C LEU A 36 7.30 8.94 -1.38
N GLU A 37 6.51 8.20 -2.15
CA GLU A 37 6.54 8.23 -3.62
C GLU A 37 6.23 9.63 -4.15
N GLN A 38 5.16 10.26 -3.66
CA GLN A 38 4.79 11.60 -4.06
C GLN A 38 5.87 12.63 -3.69
N ALA A 39 6.44 12.53 -2.50
CA ALA A 39 7.54 13.39 -2.09
C ALA A 39 8.76 13.24 -3.02
N ALA A 40 9.10 12.01 -3.40
CA ALA A 40 10.16 11.76 -4.36
C ALA A 40 9.84 12.37 -5.74
N LYS A 41 8.61 12.21 -6.25
CA LYS A 41 8.15 12.82 -7.51
C LYS A 41 8.24 14.35 -7.47
N MET A 42 7.83 14.98 -6.36
CA MET A 42 7.95 16.45 -6.21
C MET A 42 9.40 16.94 -6.27
N LEU A 43 10.34 16.15 -5.76
CA LEU A 43 11.76 16.46 -5.79
C LEU A 43 12.43 16.16 -7.15
N SER A 44 11.73 15.58 -8.10
CA SER A 44 12.28 15.18 -9.41
C SER A 44 12.70 16.36 -10.28
N SER A 45 12.16 17.57 -10.03
CA SER A 45 12.53 18.79 -10.73
C SER A 45 13.96 19.27 -10.45
N LEU A 46 14.56 18.79 -9.37
CA LEU A 46 15.93 19.13 -8.98
C LEU A 46 16.90 18.06 -9.51
N PRO A 47 17.97 18.42 -10.25
CA PRO A 47 18.87 17.43 -10.86
C PRO A 47 19.88 16.82 -9.87
N GLU A 48 20.16 17.48 -8.75
CA GLU A 48 21.15 17.05 -7.77
C GLU A 48 20.72 15.76 -7.05
N LYS A 49 21.67 15.03 -6.46
CA LYS A 49 21.38 13.95 -5.52
C LYS A 49 20.76 14.54 -4.26
N LYS A 50 19.63 13.97 -3.83
CA LYS A 50 18.90 14.39 -2.63
C LYS A 50 18.89 13.29 -1.59
N ALA A 51 19.07 13.66 -0.34
CA ALA A 51 18.86 12.81 0.81
C ALA A 51 17.49 13.13 1.43
N PHE A 52 16.64 12.14 1.56
CA PHE A 52 15.35 12.24 2.23
C PHE A 52 15.42 11.50 3.56
N VAL A 53 15.56 12.25 4.65
CA VAL A 53 15.57 11.69 6.00
C VAL A 53 14.12 11.47 6.44
N TYR A 54 13.78 10.23 6.76
CA TYR A 54 12.45 9.79 7.12
C TYR A 54 12.42 9.16 8.51
N PHE A 55 11.79 9.83 9.46
CA PHE A 55 11.59 9.30 10.81
C PHE A 55 10.34 8.42 10.83
N SER A 56 10.50 7.17 11.23
CA SER A 56 9.44 6.17 11.20
C SER A 56 9.42 5.31 12.44
N SER A 57 8.23 4.94 12.90
CA SER A 57 8.04 3.89 13.90
C SER A 57 7.95 2.48 13.30
N GLY A 58 8.44 2.33 12.06
CA GLY A 58 8.36 1.11 11.28
C GLY A 58 7.34 1.17 10.14
N VAL A 59 7.60 0.39 9.11
CA VAL A 59 6.72 0.21 7.94
C VAL A 59 6.56 -1.29 7.76
N GLY A 60 5.40 -1.84 8.14
CA GLY A 60 5.10 -3.25 7.96
C GLY A 60 4.92 -3.57 6.48
N LYS A 61 5.43 -4.71 6.03
CA LYS A 61 5.24 -5.23 4.68
C LYS A 61 4.28 -6.40 4.75
N THR A 62 3.02 -6.18 4.42
CA THR A 62 1.99 -7.20 4.46
C THR A 62 1.39 -7.38 3.08
N GLY A 63 1.48 -8.60 2.53
CA GLY A 63 0.88 -8.93 1.26
C GLY A 63 1.63 -8.41 0.01
N ALA A 64 1.03 -8.67 -1.15
CA ALA A 64 1.56 -8.31 -2.47
C ALA A 64 1.37 -6.81 -2.77
N GLU A 65 0.33 -6.20 -2.23
CA GLU A 65 -0.02 -4.79 -2.40
C GLU A 65 1.11 -3.89 -1.89
N ASN A 66 1.53 -4.07 -0.64
CA ASN A 66 2.63 -3.29 -0.06
C ASN A 66 3.94 -3.48 -0.82
N GLN A 67 4.19 -4.66 -1.40
CA GLN A 67 5.37 -4.89 -2.24
C GLN A 67 5.32 -4.09 -3.53
N SER A 68 4.15 -4.02 -4.18
CA SER A 68 3.95 -3.24 -5.39
C SER A 68 4.17 -1.75 -5.11
N GLN A 69 3.59 -1.24 -4.03
CA GLN A 69 3.75 0.15 -3.62
C GLN A 69 5.19 0.49 -3.21
N LEU A 70 5.89 -0.41 -2.51
CA LEU A 70 7.30 -0.24 -2.16
C LEU A 70 8.18 -0.12 -3.42
N ARG A 71 7.95 -1.00 -4.42
CA ARG A 71 8.66 -0.94 -5.71
C ARG A 71 8.42 0.38 -6.44
N ALA A 72 7.18 0.87 -6.45
CA ALA A 72 6.84 2.14 -7.07
C ALA A 72 7.54 3.31 -6.37
N THR A 73 7.56 3.32 -5.03
CA THR A 73 8.25 4.31 -4.22
C THR A 73 9.76 4.32 -4.50
N VAL A 74 10.39 3.14 -4.53
CA VAL A 74 11.81 2.99 -4.89
C VAL A 74 12.07 3.50 -6.31
N ASN A 75 11.25 3.13 -7.29
CA ASN A 75 11.41 3.58 -8.67
C ASN A 75 11.28 5.10 -8.80
N ALA A 76 10.30 5.71 -8.15
CA ALA A 76 10.14 7.16 -8.13
C ALA A 76 11.36 7.85 -7.53
N ALA A 77 11.86 7.35 -6.40
CA ALA A 77 13.05 7.88 -5.75
C ALA A 77 14.31 7.76 -6.62
N VAL A 78 14.51 6.59 -7.25
CA VAL A 78 15.64 6.35 -8.16
C VAL A 78 15.61 7.29 -9.36
N ARG A 79 14.45 7.47 -9.99
CA ARG A 79 14.26 8.40 -11.12
C ARG A 79 14.48 9.86 -10.73
N ALA A 80 14.04 10.20 -9.53
CA ALA A 80 14.21 11.55 -8.98
C ALA A 80 15.59 11.79 -8.38
N ASN A 81 16.53 10.85 -8.42
CA ASN A 81 17.83 10.90 -7.73
C ASN A 81 17.70 11.23 -6.22
N VAL A 82 16.72 10.63 -5.56
CA VAL A 82 16.45 10.73 -4.12
C VAL A 82 16.94 9.44 -3.45
N ALA A 83 17.75 9.57 -2.42
CA ALA A 83 18.14 8.46 -1.56
C ALA A 83 17.38 8.58 -0.23
N PHE A 84 16.69 7.52 0.20
CA PHE A 84 16.00 7.49 1.47
C PHE A 84 16.94 7.13 2.62
N TYR A 85 16.85 7.87 3.71
CA TYR A 85 17.54 7.64 4.98
C TYR A 85 16.51 7.46 6.09
N PRO A 86 15.88 6.27 6.17
CA PRO A 86 14.92 6.01 7.23
C PRO A 86 15.64 5.90 8.57
N VAL A 87 15.07 6.56 9.57
CA VAL A 87 15.51 6.56 10.96
C VAL A 87 14.40 5.93 11.79
N ASP A 88 14.68 4.78 12.42
CA ASP A 88 13.73 4.13 13.32
C ASP A 88 13.63 4.94 14.61
N SER A 89 12.52 5.66 14.79
CA SER A 89 12.28 6.51 15.94
C SER A 89 11.92 5.75 17.21
N ARG A 90 11.75 4.42 17.14
CA ARG A 90 11.51 3.57 18.31
C ARG A 90 12.75 3.39 19.17
N GLY A 91 13.94 3.57 18.58
CA GLY A 91 15.21 3.39 19.24
C GLY A 91 15.50 1.95 19.65
N LEU A 92 16.41 1.78 20.61
CA LEU A 92 16.70 0.49 21.21
C LEU A 92 15.50 -0.02 21.99
N GLN A 93 14.91 -1.11 21.56
CA GLN A 93 13.80 -1.75 22.26
C GLN A 93 14.31 -2.89 23.13
N ALA A 94 14.19 -2.74 24.44
CA ALA A 94 14.36 -3.84 25.37
C ALA A 94 13.04 -4.64 25.44
N THR A 95 13.00 -5.80 24.78
CA THR A 95 11.85 -6.72 24.94
C THR A 95 11.96 -7.41 26.29
N ALA A 96 11.08 -7.06 27.25
CA ALA A 96 10.98 -7.76 28.51
C ALA A 96 10.61 -9.24 28.29
N PRO A 97 11.19 -10.18 29.05
CA PRO A 97 10.90 -11.63 28.88
C PRO A 97 9.42 -12.00 29.02
N ALA A 98 8.62 -11.17 29.72
CA ALA A 98 7.19 -11.39 29.95
C ALA A 98 6.26 -10.54 29.07
N GLY A 99 6.79 -9.83 28.06
CA GLY A 99 6.02 -8.95 27.19
C GLY A 99 5.93 -7.50 27.70
N ASP A 100 5.25 -6.65 26.94
CA ASP A 100 5.06 -5.24 27.23
C ASP A 100 3.86 -5.07 28.15
N ALA A 101 4.09 -4.55 29.36
CA ALA A 101 3.05 -4.33 30.37
C ALA A 101 1.98 -3.29 29.95
N SER A 102 2.25 -2.51 28.88
CA SER A 102 1.30 -1.54 28.32
C SER A 102 0.28 -2.18 27.37
N LYS A 103 0.47 -3.44 26.98
CA LYS A 103 -0.44 -4.19 26.10
C LYS A 103 -1.16 -5.26 26.89
N ALA A 104 -2.48 -5.37 26.67
CA ALA A 104 -3.26 -6.46 27.26
C ALA A 104 -2.66 -7.81 26.85
N ALA A 105 -2.45 -8.69 27.84
CA ALA A 105 -1.98 -10.04 27.55
C ALA A 105 -3.02 -10.78 26.70
N PRO A 106 -2.58 -11.50 25.64
CA PRO A 106 -3.48 -12.34 24.88
C PRO A 106 -4.15 -13.35 25.81
N ARG A 107 -5.46 -13.51 25.70
CA ARG A 107 -6.22 -14.48 26.47
C ARG A 107 -5.99 -15.88 25.90
N GLY A 108 -5.70 -16.86 26.74
CA GLY A 108 -5.55 -18.27 26.36
C GLY A 108 -4.16 -18.85 26.61
N SER A 109 -3.94 -20.10 26.17
CA SER A 109 -2.69 -20.86 26.37
C SER A 109 -1.45 -20.27 25.68
N GLY A 110 -1.64 -19.35 24.74
CA GLY A 110 -0.56 -18.65 24.02
C GLY A 110 0.34 -17.79 24.90
N VAL A 111 -0.11 -17.39 26.10
CA VAL A 111 0.68 -16.58 27.06
C VAL A 111 1.93 -17.33 27.54
N PHE A 112 1.85 -18.65 27.65
CA PHE A 112 2.94 -19.48 28.15
C PHE A 112 3.78 -20.13 27.03
N SER A 113 3.29 -20.16 25.79
CA SER A 113 4.01 -20.75 24.65
C SER A 113 5.11 -19.85 24.06
N GLY A 114 5.16 -18.57 24.45
CA GLY A 114 6.07 -17.57 23.86
C GLY A 114 5.74 -17.22 22.42
N GLU A 115 4.59 -17.63 21.91
CA GLU A 115 4.17 -17.41 20.51
C GLU A 115 3.88 -15.92 20.24
N ALA A 116 3.19 -15.26 21.16
CA ALA A 116 2.94 -13.82 21.09
C ALA A 116 4.26 -13.01 21.03
N GLN A 117 5.27 -13.41 21.79
CA GLN A 117 6.57 -12.77 21.78
C GLN A 117 7.34 -13.00 20.48
N ARG A 118 7.23 -14.22 19.90
CA ARG A 118 7.81 -14.52 18.59
C ARG A 118 7.14 -13.71 17.48
N SER A 119 5.81 -13.62 17.50
CA SER A 119 5.04 -12.83 16.54
C SER A 119 5.39 -11.34 16.61
N GLN A 120 5.50 -10.77 17.81
CA GLN A 120 5.93 -9.38 17.99
C GLN A 120 7.34 -9.14 17.44
N ARG A 121 8.29 -10.05 17.71
CA ARG A 121 9.65 -9.94 17.17
C ARG A 121 9.68 -10.08 15.66
N ALA A 122 8.91 -11.01 15.11
CA ALA A 122 8.79 -11.18 13.65
C ALA A 122 8.25 -9.90 13.01
N SER A 123 7.16 -9.34 13.53
CA SER A 123 6.59 -8.09 13.03
C SER A 123 7.56 -6.90 13.14
N PHE A 124 8.31 -6.83 14.24
CA PHE A 124 9.33 -5.79 14.41
C PHE A 124 10.45 -5.91 13.36
N ASN A 125 10.95 -7.12 13.15
CA ASN A 125 12.00 -7.39 12.15
C ASN A 125 11.51 -7.11 10.72
N ASP A 126 10.28 -7.50 10.37
CA ASP A 126 9.69 -7.23 9.05
C ASP A 126 9.57 -5.73 8.79
N GLN A 127 9.22 -4.95 9.81
CA GLN A 127 9.14 -3.50 9.71
C GLN A 127 10.52 -2.85 9.51
N GLN A 128 11.56 -3.37 10.16
CA GLN A 128 12.93 -2.91 9.98
C GLN A 128 13.47 -3.33 8.60
N GLU A 129 13.16 -4.56 8.14
CA GLU A 129 13.55 -5.03 6.81
C GLU A 129 13.02 -4.13 5.70
N THR A 130 11.78 -3.64 5.83
CA THR A 130 11.19 -2.71 4.87
C THR A 130 11.94 -1.37 4.84
N LEU A 131 12.31 -0.82 6.00
CA LEU A 131 13.11 0.40 6.08
C LEU A 131 14.51 0.19 5.49
N TYR A 132 15.11 -0.98 5.75
CA TYR A 132 16.41 -1.34 5.20
C TYR A 132 16.37 -1.47 3.68
N SER A 133 15.34 -2.13 3.13
CA SER A 133 15.15 -2.28 1.68
C SER A 133 14.92 -0.93 1.01
N LEU A 134 14.08 -0.06 1.60
CA LEU A 134 13.83 1.29 1.10
C LEU A 134 15.12 2.11 1.01
N ALA A 135 15.99 2.03 2.02
CA ALA A 135 17.29 2.69 2.03
C ALA A 135 18.23 2.10 0.96
N GLY A 136 18.46 0.79 1.01
CA GLY A 136 19.44 0.11 0.15
C GLY A 136 19.13 0.23 -1.34
N ASP A 137 17.86 0.10 -1.71
CA ASP A 137 17.42 0.15 -3.12
C ASP A 137 17.46 1.59 -3.70
N THR A 138 17.40 2.61 -2.84
CA THR A 138 17.50 4.02 -3.26
C THR A 138 18.93 4.59 -3.13
N GLY A 139 19.86 3.82 -2.55
CA GLY A 139 21.25 4.23 -2.33
C GLY A 139 21.44 5.11 -1.10
N GLY A 140 20.54 5.03 -0.14
CA GLY A 140 20.66 5.59 1.19
C GLY A 140 21.05 4.56 2.24
N LYS A 141 20.88 4.89 3.51
CA LYS A 141 21.19 4.03 4.64
C LYS A 141 20.12 4.14 5.72
N ALA A 142 19.69 3.01 6.24
CA ALA A 142 18.76 2.97 7.37
C ALA A 142 19.54 3.10 8.69
N LEU A 143 19.03 3.92 9.60
CA LEU A 143 19.49 4.00 10.98
C LEU A 143 18.50 3.29 11.88
N LEU A 144 18.86 2.13 12.35
CA LEU A 144 18.05 1.22 13.18
C LEU A 144 18.76 0.99 14.51
N ASP A 145 18.02 0.57 15.52
CA ASP A 145 18.52 0.13 16.81
C ASP A 145 19.45 1.12 17.52
N THR A 146 19.16 2.41 17.45
CA THR A 146 19.92 3.46 18.10
C THR A 146 19.02 4.50 18.75
N ASN A 147 19.46 5.05 19.86
CA ASN A 147 18.81 6.19 20.51
C ASN A 147 19.35 7.54 20.04
N ASP A 148 20.46 7.55 19.28
CA ASP A 148 21.00 8.79 18.69
C ASP A 148 20.47 8.99 17.28
N LEU A 149 19.30 9.64 17.17
CA LEU A 149 18.65 9.94 15.89
C LEU A 149 19.46 10.93 15.04
N THR A 150 20.42 11.65 15.62
CA THR A 150 21.23 12.65 14.90
C THR A 150 22.24 11.99 13.96
N GLU A 151 22.64 10.74 14.26
CA GLU A 151 23.58 10.01 13.40
C GLU A 151 23.01 9.75 11.99
N GLY A 152 21.69 9.52 11.86
CA GLY A 152 21.04 9.39 10.57
C GLY A 152 21.14 10.65 9.72
N ILE A 153 20.98 11.83 10.33
CA ILE A 153 21.12 13.12 9.66
C ILE A 153 22.58 13.35 9.23
N ARG A 154 23.52 13.08 10.14
CA ARG A 154 24.97 13.20 9.85
C ARG A 154 25.39 12.26 8.73
N GLN A 155 24.86 11.03 8.71
CA GLN A 155 25.16 10.07 7.65
C GLN A 155 24.61 10.56 6.29
N ALA A 156 23.37 11.02 6.24
CA ALA A 156 22.78 11.61 5.05
C ALA A 156 23.62 12.80 4.54
N GLN A 157 24.00 13.70 5.44
CA GLN A 157 24.86 14.85 5.09
C GLN A 157 26.22 14.42 4.50
N ARG A 158 26.89 13.43 5.08
CA ARG A 158 28.16 12.91 4.54
C ARG A 158 27.97 12.35 3.12
N ASP A 159 26.92 11.58 2.90
CA ASP A 159 26.67 10.89 1.63
C ASP A 159 26.26 11.83 0.48
N ILE A 160 25.72 13.03 0.79
CA ILE A 160 25.40 14.05 -0.22
C ILE A 160 26.48 15.12 -0.38
N SER A 161 27.47 15.19 0.51
CA SER A 161 28.52 16.21 0.43
C SER A 161 29.56 15.94 -0.68
N SER A 162 29.75 14.67 -1.05
CA SER A 162 30.68 14.29 -2.12
C SER A 162 30.18 12.99 -2.78
N TYR A 163 29.85 13.06 -4.08
CA TYR A 163 29.33 11.92 -4.83
C TYR A 163 29.66 12.04 -6.32
N TYR A 164 29.58 10.90 -7.01
CA TYR A 164 29.65 10.83 -8.47
C TYR A 164 28.33 10.31 -9.02
N ILE A 165 27.86 10.88 -10.12
CA ILE A 165 26.71 10.37 -10.87
C ILE A 165 27.23 9.62 -12.08
N LEU A 166 26.97 8.31 -12.14
CA LEU A 166 27.29 7.47 -13.28
C LEU A 166 25.98 7.11 -14.00
N GLY A 167 25.88 7.53 -15.26
CA GLY A 167 24.77 7.19 -16.12
C GLY A 167 25.13 6.04 -17.06
N PHE A 168 24.19 5.13 -17.30
CA PHE A 168 24.34 4.04 -18.28
C PHE A 168 22.98 3.72 -18.92
N TYR A 169 23.04 3.17 -20.11
CA TYR A 169 21.87 2.60 -20.77
C TYR A 169 21.80 1.10 -20.49
N SER A 170 20.61 0.62 -20.13
CA SER A 170 20.42 -0.82 -19.93
C SER A 170 20.53 -1.55 -21.27
N THR A 171 21.24 -2.67 -21.29
CA THR A 171 21.27 -3.59 -22.45
C THR A 171 20.10 -4.57 -22.44
N ASN A 172 19.27 -4.55 -21.39
CA ASN A 172 18.11 -5.40 -21.25
C ASN A 172 16.84 -4.54 -21.26
N ASP A 173 16.13 -4.50 -22.38
CA ASP A 173 14.93 -3.70 -22.61
C ASP A 173 13.65 -4.40 -22.16
N ALA A 174 13.73 -5.61 -21.55
CA ALA A 174 12.56 -6.34 -21.08
C ALA A 174 11.81 -5.56 -19.98
N ARG A 175 10.53 -5.29 -20.23
CA ARG A 175 9.62 -4.62 -19.31
C ARG A 175 8.88 -5.63 -18.45
N ASP A 176 9.62 -6.34 -17.60
CA ASP A 176 9.14 -7.46 -16.79
C ASP A 176 8.96 -7.13 -15.30
N GLY A 177 9.23 -5.89 -14.89
CA GLY A 177 9.15 -5.44 -13.51
C GLY A 177 10.20 -6.05 -12.57
N ARG A 178 11.17 -6.81 -13.10
CA ARG A 178 12.18 -7.50 -12.29
C ARG A 178 13.29 -6.56 -11.84
N PHE A 179 13.85 -6.86 -10.70
CA PHE A 179 15.00 -6.15 -10.18
C PHE A 179 16.26 -6.42 -11.03
N ARG A 180 16.91 -5.35 -11.46
CA ARG A 180 18.17 -5.35 -12.20
C ARG A 180 19.30 -4.95 -11.29
N ARG A 181 20.16 -5.90 -10.93
CA ARG A 181 21.31 -5.66 -10.07
C ARG A 181 22.38 -4.86 -10.80
N ILE A 182 22.90 -3.83 -10.16
CA ILE A 182 24.04 -3.05 -10.62
C ILE A 182 25.28 -3.53 -9.86
N LYS A 183 26.40 -3.66 -10.56
CA LYS A 183 27.69 -3.91 -9.96
C LYS A 183 28.68 -2.85 -10.45
N VAL A 184 29.19 -2.06 -9.53
CA VAL A 184 30.25 -1.08 -9.79
C VAL A 184 31.55 -1.64 -9.26
N SER A 185 32.61 -1.54 -10.06
CA SER A 185 33.98 -1.94 -9.66
C SER A 185 34.96 -0.88 -10.09
N THR A 186 36.02 -0.71 -9.31
CA THR A 186 37.16 0.13 -9.67
C THR A 186 38.18 -0.69 -10.48
N ASN A 187 39.06 0.00 -11.21
CA ASN A 187 40.22 -0.65 -11.79
C ASN A 187 41.20 -1.03 -10.66
N GLN A 188 42.16 -1.90 -10.97
CA GLN A 188 43.09 -2.45 -9.98
C GLN A 188 43.98 -1.40 -9.32
N GLN A 189 44.12 -0.22 -9.93
CA GLN A 189 44.95 0.86 -9.44
C GLN A 189 44.30 1.73 -8.35
N LEU A 190 42.94 1.72 -8.27
CA LEU A 190 42.19 2.51 -7.32
C LEU A 190 41.62 1.62 -6.21
N GLN A 191 42.22 1.70 -5.03
CA GLN A 191 41.67 1.07 -3.84
C GLN A 191 40.68 2.02 -3.17
N ALA A 192 39.38 1.87 -3.47
CA ALA A 192 38.33 2.67 -2.89
C ALA A 192 37.18 1.77 -2.39
N LYS A 193 36.61 2.13 -1.23
CA LYS A 193 35.36 1.55 -0.78
C LYS A 193 34.21 2.23 -1.54
N LEU A 194 33.53 1.44 -2.35
CA LEU A 194 32.39 1.95 -3.14
C LEU A 194 31.09 1.80 -2.34
N ASP A 195 30.29 2.85 -2.37
CA ASP A 195 28.93 2.89 -1.85
C ASP A 195 28.00 3.34 -2.98
N TYR A 196 27.10 2.47 -3.39
CA TYR A 196 26.19 2.69 -4.52
C TYR A 196 24.92 1.88 -4.35
N ARG A 197 23.83 2.27 -5.03
CA ARG A 197 22.58 1.53 -4.98
C ARG A 197 22.72 0.13 -5.59
N SER A 198 22.02 -0.84 -5.01
CA SER A 198 22.11 -2.26 -5.39
C SER A 198 21.57 -2.55 -6.79
N GLY A 199 20.64 -1.71 -7.29
CA GLY A 199 20.00 -1.91 -8.58
C GLY A 199 18.82 -0.98 -8.83
N TYR A 200 17.92 -1.41 -9.70
CA TYR A 200 16.66 -0.76 -10.01
C TYR A 200 15.64 -1.80 -10.49
N PHE A 201 14.36 -1.48 -10.37
CA PHE A 201 13.32 -2.30 -10.98
C PHE A 201 13.09 -1.86 -12.43
N ALA A 202 13.05 -2.83 -13.36
CA ALA A 202 12.65 -2.57 -14.73
C ALA A 202 11.20 -2.07 -14.77
N ASP A 203 10.85 -1.33 -15.82
CA ASP A 203 9.46 -1.00 -16.09
C ASP A 203 8.64 -2.28 -16.25
N LYS A 204 7.35 -2.22 -15.97
CA LYS A 204 6.43 -3.33 -16.14
C LYS A 204 5.36 -2.93 -17.15
N ASP A 205 5.16 -3.75 -18.16
CA ASP A 205 4.08 -3.53 -19.12
C ASP A 205 2.72 -3.81 -18.47
N PHE A 206 1.69 -3.05 -18.85
CA PHE A 206 0.33 -3.22 -18.34
C PHE A 206 -0.21 -4.65 -18.48
N LYS A 207 0.12 -5.32 -19.58
CA LYS A 207 -0.24 -6.72 -19.83
C LYS A 207 0.34 -7.70 -18.80
N SER A 208 1.39 -7.29 -18.11
CA SER A 208 2.10 -8.07 -17.10
C SER A 208 1.73 -7.64 -15.66
N PHE A 209 0.79 -6.68 -15.51
CA PHE A 209 0.35 -6.23 -14.20
C PHE A 209 -0.37 -7.36 -13.46
N ASP A 210 0.03 -7.59 -12.22
CA ASP A 210 -0.73 -8.38 -11.28
C ASP A 210 -1.87 -7.55 -10.64
N SER A 211 -2.68 -8.16 -9.79
CA SER A 211 -3.79 -7.49 -9.12
C SER A 211 -3.33 -6.26 -8.34
N SER A 212 -2.20 -6.36 -7.65
CA SER A 212 -1.66 -5.27 -6.83
C SER A 212 -1.17 -4.09 -7.66
N ASP A 213 -0.54 -4.34 -8.82
CA ASP A 213 -0.13 -3.28 -9.74
C ASP A 213 -1.35 -2.54 -10.30
N LYS A 214 -2.38 -3.30 -10.63
CA LYS A 214 -3.65 -2.75 -11.14
C LYS A 214 -4.35 -1.90 -10.08
N GLU A 215 -4.39 -2.37 -8.84
CA GLU A 215 -4.97 -1.66 -7.72
C GLU A 215 -4.23 -0.36 -7.43
N ARG A 216 -2.89 -0.41 -7.36
CA ARG A 216 -2.08 0.79 -7.20
C ARG A 216 -2.34 1.83 -8.29
N GLN A 217 -2.53 1.39 -9.54
CA GLN A 217 -2.88 2.29 -10.65
C GLN A 217 -4.23 2.97 -10.42
N LEU A 218 -5.22 2.26 -9.87
CA LEU A 218 -6.51 2.85 -9.51
C LEU A 218 -6.37 3.87 -8.38
N GLU A 219 -5.57 3.60 -7.35
CA GLU A 219 -5.29 4.55 -6.28
C GLU A 219 -4.57 5.82 -6.79
N GLU A 220 -3.60 5.64 -7.68
CA GLU A 220 -2.91 6.77 -8.32
C GLU A 220 -3.91 7.62 -9.13
N ALA A 221 -4.80 6.97 -9.89
CA ALA A 221 -5.86 7.63 -10.64
C ALA A 221 -6.84 8.40 -9.74
N LEU A 222 -7.22 7.84 -8.59
CA LEU A 222 -8.04 8.55 -7.58
C LEU A 222 -7.35 9.80 -7.01
N SER A 223 -6.02 9.81 -7.00
CA SER A 223 -5.24 10.95 -6.50
C SER A 223 -5.17 12.09 -7.52
N LEU A 224 -5.43 11.82 -8.81
CA LEU A 224 -5.50 12.82 -9.85
C LEU A 224 -6.70 13.75 -9.58
N GLY A 225 -6.53 15.02 -9.85
CA GLY A 225 -7.59 16.02 -9.66
C GLY A 225 -8.66 15.96 -10.74
N ASP A 226 -8.30 15.50 -11.92
CA ASP A 226 -9.17 15.48 -13.10
C ASP A 226 -9.99 14.20 -13.19
N PRO A 227 -11.27 14.28 -13.61
CA PRO A 227 -12.09 13.10 -13.81
C PRO A 227 -11.59 12.30 -15.02
N LEU A 228 -11.52 10.97 -14.86
CA LEU A 228 -11.29 10.03 -15.94
C LEU A 228 -12.64 9.64 -16.53
N THR A 229 -12.79 9.71 -17.83
CA THR A 229 -14.10 9.57 -18.51
C THR A 229 -14.16 8.44 -19.52
N ASP A 230 -13.14 7.56 -19.57
CA ASP A 230 -13.09 6.44 -20.51
C ASP A 230 -14.23 5.45 -20.28
N LEU A 231 -14.53 5.13 -19.02
CA LEU A 231 -15.71 4.37 -18.62
C LEU A 231 -16.72 5.31 -17.96
N PRO A 232 -17.86 5.62 -18.57
CA PRO A 232 -18.86 6.50 -17.98
C PRO A 232 -19.52 5.83 -16.79
N ILE A 233 -19.50 6.51 -15.65
CA ILE A 233 -20.19 6.08 -14.42
C ILE A 233 -21.13 7.17 -13.93
N ALA A 234 -22.28 6.79 -13.40
CA ALA A 234 -23.15 7.67 -12.63
C ALA A 234 -23.11 7.24 -11.17
N LEU A 235 -22.78 8.19 -10.29
CA LEU A 235 -22.74 8.00 -8.85
C LEU A 235 -23.93 8.71 -8.21
N GLU A 236 -24.74 7.96 -7.50
CA GLU A 236 -25.83 8.47 -6.67
C GLU A 236 -25.48 8.30 -5.20
N VAL A 237 -25.61 9.39 -4.43
CA VAL A 237 -25.27 9.42 -3.01
C VAL A 237 -26.48 9.89 -2.22
N ASN A 238 -26.88 9.12 -1.22
CA ASN A 238 -27.92 9.47 -0.27
C ASN A 238 -27.37 9.45 1.15
N TYR A 239 -28.13 9.87 2.13
CA TYR A 239 -27.74 9.77 3.53
C TYR A 239 -28.97 9.53 4.42
N PHE A 240 -28.80 8.65 5.41
CA PHE A 240 -29.83 8.31 6.38
C PHE A 240 -29.26 8.42 7.79
N ARG A 241 -29.99 9.12 8.66
CA ARG A 241 -29.55 9.25 10.05
C ARG A 241 -29.80 7.95 10.80
N LEU A 242 -28.74 7.36 11.36
CA LEU A 242 -28.83 6.16 12.20
C LEU A 242 -28.94 6.52 13.69
N SER A 243 -28.17 7.52 14.13
CA SER A 243 -28.15 7.98 15.50
C SER A 243 -27.89 9.50 15.57
N ARG A 244 -27.62 10.02 16.76
CA ARG A 244 -27.28 11.43 16.95
C ARG A 244 -25.98 11.80 16.24
N ASP A 245 -25.02 10.88 16.21
CA ASP A 245 -23.65 11.09 15.79
C ASP A 245 -23.25 10.23 14.59
N GLN A 246 -24.20 9.48 13.97
CA GLN A 246 -23.90 8.59 12.86
C GLN A 246 -24.95 8.67 11.75
N TYR A 247 -24.45 8.69 10.51
CA TYR A 247 -25.24 8.63 9.29
C TYR A 247 -24.77 7.47 8.42
N PHE A 248 -25.69 6.72 7.88
CA PHE A 248 -25.42 5.78 6.80
C PHE A 248 -25.51 6.52 5.46
N VAL A 249 -24.46 6.39 4.64
CA VAL A 249 -24.33 7.04 3.34
C VAL A 249 -24.23 5.94 2.28
N PRO A 250 -25.34 5.47 1.71
CA PRO A 250 -25.33 4.54 0.60
C PRO A 250 -24.81 5.21 -0.66
N LEU A 251 -24.04 4.46 -1.43
CA LEU A 251 -23.54 4.81 -2.75
C LEU A 251 -24.12 3.83 -3.77
N ALA A 252 -24.76 4.32 -4.79
CA ALA A 252 -25.20 3.53 -5.92
C ALA A 252 -24.44 3.99 -7.18
N VAL A 253 -23.69 3.07 -7.77
CA VAL A 253 -22.92 3.29 -8.99
C VAL A 253 -23.64 2.61 -10.15
N LYS A 254 -23.86 3.32 -11.24
CA LYS A 254 -24.48 2.80 -12.46
C LYS A 254 -23.51 2.95 -13.63
N ILE A 255 -23.26 1.86 -14.33
CA ILE A 255 -22.41 1.81 -15.55
C ILE A 255 -23.30 1.36 -16.70
N PRO A 256 -23.39 2.12 -17.81
CA PRO A 256 -24.09 1.67 -18.99
C PRO A 256 -23.49 0.36 -19.51
N GLY A 257 -24.29 -0.67 -19.66
CA GLY A 257 -23.80 -1.96 -20.15
C GLY A 257 -23.24 -1.90 -21.58
N SER A 258 -23.63 -0.89 -22.35
CA SER A 258 -23.05 -0.60 -23.67
C SER A 258 -21.61 -0.11 -23.64
N SER A 259 -21.14 0.34 -22.48
CA SER A 259 -19.77 0.82 -22.27
C SER A 259 -18.83 -0.26 -21.71
N ILE A 260 -19.35 -1.48 -21.48
CA ILE A 260 -18.58 -2.61 -20.94
C ILE A 260 -18.17 -3.52 -22.09
N GLU A 261 -16.85 -3.76 -22.23
CA GLU A 261 -16.29 -4.66 -23.22
C GLU A 261 -16.26 -6.10 -22.71
N LEU A 262 -17.03 -6.97 -23.33
CA LEU A 262 -17.09 -8.38 -22.93
C LEU A 262 -16.05 -9.20 -23.68
N ALA A 263 -15.07 -9.73 -22.97
CA ALA A 263 -14.09 -10.67 -23.52
C ALA A 263 -14.69 -12.07 -23.68
N ARG A 264 -14.38 -12.75 -24.77
CA ARG A 264 -14.83 -14.14 -25.00
C ARG A 264 -14.03 -15.12 -24.13
N ALA A 265 -14.74 -15.92 -23.33
CA ALA A 265 -14.18 -16.99 -22.52
C ALA A 265 -14.90 -18.31 -22.83
N GLY A 266 -14.44 -19.03 -23.85
CA GLY A 266 -15.07 -20.24 -24.34
C GLY A 266 -16.46 -19.97 -24.94
N LYS A 267 -17.51 -20.56 -24.35
CA LYS A 267 -18.92 -20.35 -24.75
C LYS A 267 -19.56 -19.11 -24.10
N ASN A 268 -18.93 -18.54 -23.08
CA ASN A 268 -19.41 -17.41 -22.33
C ASN A 268 -18.65 -16.13 -22.70
N GLN A 269 -19.27 -14.99 -22.40
CA GLN A 269 -18.62 -13.69 -22.43
C GLN A 269 -18.45 -13.22 -20.97
N GLN A 270 -17.32 -12.59 -20.68
CA GLN A 270 -17.03 -12.12 -19.34
C GLN A 270 -16.37 -10.73 -19.36
N ALA A 271 -16.66 -9.94 -18.33
CA ALA A 271 -15.94 -8.74 -17.96
C ALA A 271 -15.55 -8.78 -16.49
N GLU A 272 -14.47 -8.14 -16.14
CA GLU A 272 -14.01 -7.96 -14.76
C GLU A 272 -13.96 -6.47 -14.50
N LEU A 273 -14.69 -6.01 -13.49
CA LEU A 273 -14.79 -4.60 -13.12
C LEU A 273 -14.20 -4.42 -11.73
N ASP A 274 -13.17 -3.60 -11.64
CA ASP A 274 -12.56 -3.19 -10.38
C ASP A 274 -13.15 -1.85 -9.93
N PHE A 275 -13.56 -1.78 -8.67
CA PHE A 275 -14.11 -0.57 -8.05
C PHE A 275 -13.23 -0.10 -6.90
N ILE A 276 -12.96 1.19 -6.87
CA ILE A 276 -12.31 1.83 -5.73
C ILE A 276 -13.01 3.14 -5.40
N GLY A 277 -13.36 3.31 -4.12
CA GLY A 277 -13.96 4.53 -3.61
C GLY A 277 -13.25 5.02 -2.37
N GLN A 278 -13.10 6.34 -2.25
CA GLN A 278 -12.54 6.98 -1.07
C GLN A 278 -13.43 8.10 -0.58
N VAL A 279 -13.64 8.15 0.74
CA VAL A 279 -14.27 9.25 1.44
C VAL A 279 -13.21 10.04 2.19
N ARG A 280 -13.15 11.34 1.94
CA ARG A 280 -12.22 12.25 2.62
C ARG A 280 -12.98 13.29 3.44
N ASP A 281 -12.46 13.58 4.63
CA ASP A 281 -12.99 14.67 5.47
C ASP A 281 -12.56 16.06 4.97
N ALA A 282 -13.02 17.12 5.64
CA ALA A 282 -12.68 18.51 5.32
C ALA A 282 -11.17 18.81 5.38
N LYS A 283 -10.38 17.99 6.10
CA LYS A 283 -8.92 18.12 6.18
C LYS A 283 -8.20 17.27 5.13
N GLY A 284 -8.94 16.64 4.22
CA GLY A 284 -8.40 15.75 3.17
C GLY A 284 -7.96 14.38 3.66
N ARG A 285 -8.24 14.00 4.92
CA ARG A 285 -7.90 12.68 5.45
C ARG A 285 -8.89 11.65 4.93
N VAL A 286 -8.40 10.49 4.52
CA VAL A 286 -9.25 9.37 4.12
C VAL A 286 -9.87 8.76 5.39
N VAL A 287 -11.19 8.76 5.45
CA VAL A 287 -12.00 8.25 6.57
C VAL A 287 -12.79 7.00 6.20
N GLY A 288 -12.84 6.65 4.91
CA GLY A 288 -13.46 5.43 4.42
C GLY A 288 -12.92 5.07 3.05
N THR A 289 -12.82 3.77 2.78
CA THR A 289 -12.43 3.22 1.48
C THR A 289 -13.31 2.04 1.15
N VAL A 290 -13.70 1.92 -0.11
CA VAL A 290 -14.36 0.76 -0.68
C VAL A 290 -13.46 0.22 -1.77
N ARG A 291 -13.25 -1.09 -1.77
CA ARG A 291 -12.55 -1.84 -2.82
C ARG A 291 -13.34 -3.08 -3.11
N ASP A 292 -13.63 -3.31 -4.37
CA ASP A 292 -14.37 -4.50 -4.78
C ASP A 292 -14.05 -4.86 -6.23
N MET A 293 -14.23 -6.13 -6.57
CA MET A 293 -14.06 -6.68 -7.89
C MET A 293 -15.27 -7.50 -8.28
N ILE A 294 -15.94 -7.11 -9.36
CA ILE A 294 -17.09 -7.82 -9.89
C ILE A 294 -16.73 -8.55 -11.18
N LYS A 295 -16.96 -9.86 -11.19
CA LYS A 295 -16.84 -10.68 -12.40
C LYS A 295 -18.23 -10.92 -12.99
N VAL A 296 -18.48 -10.30 -14.14
CA VAL A 296 -19.71 -10.49 -14.90
C VAL A 296 -19.48 -11.64 -15.88
N LYS A 297 -20.28 -12.71 -15.79
CA LYS A 297 -20.26 -13.85 -16.73
C LYS A 297 -21.62 -13.96 -17.36
N LEU A 298 -21.68 -13.88 -18.68
CA LEU A 298 -22.93 -13.91 -19.44
C LEU A 298 -22.85 -14.99 -20.53
N ASP A 299 -23.94 -15.68 -20.76
CA ASP A 299 -24.14 -16.47 -21.96
C ASP A 299 -24.40 -15.55 -23.18
N ALA A 300 -24.36 -16.11 -24.38
CA ALA A 300 -24.50 -15.35 -25.62
C ALA A 300 -25.83 -14.58 -25.70
N ASP A 301 -26.91 -15.16 -25.13
CA ASP A 301 -28.24 -14.55 -25.18
C ASP A 301 -28.37 -13.36 -24.22
N ASN A 302 -27.74 -13.43 -23.09
CA ASN A 302 -27.77 -12.37 -22.07
C ASN A 302 -26.73 -11.27 -22.32
N ALA A 303 -25.63 -11.57 -23.03
CA ALA A 303 -24.64 -10.59 -23.44
C ALA A 303 -25.25 -9.49 -24.34
N GLY A 304 -26.14 -9.87 -25.27
CA GLY A 304 -26.89 -8.90 -26.09
C GLY A 304 -27.83 -7.99 -25.30
N LYS A 305 -28.36 -8.47 -24.16
CA LYS A 305 -29.26 -7.71 -23.29
C LYS A 305 -28.53 -6.74 -22.37
N LEU A 306 -27.23 -6.98 -22.08
CA LEU A 306 -26.43 -6.08 -21.25
C LEU A 306 -26.37 -4.68 -21.86
N ASN A 307 -26.22 -4.57 -23.18
CA ASN A 307 -26.17 -3.28 -23.88
C ASN A 307 -27.39 -2.39 -23.65
N GLN A 308 -28.52 -2.99 -23.24
CA GLN A 308 -29.77 -2.27 -22.99
C GLN A 308 -30.02 -2.01 -21.48
N ARG A 309 -29.10 -2.43 -20.63
CA ARG A 309 -29.26 -2.33 -19.17
C ARG A 309 -28.03 -1.68 -18.54
N ASN A 310 -28.22 -1.07 -17.41
CA ASN A 310 -27.11 -0.59 -16.59
C ASN A 310 -26.66 -1.70 -15.63
N LEU A 311 -25.34 -1.82 -15.45
CA LEU A 311 -24.79 -2.55 -14.32
C LEU A 311 -24.90 -1.65 -13.08
N GLY A 312 -25.46 -2.16 -12.00
CA GLY A 312 -25.53 -1.49 -10.70
C GLY A 312 -24.54 -2.08 -9.74
N TYR A 313 -23.86 -1.21 -8.99
CA TYR A 313 -23.00 -1.57 -7.87
C TYR A 313 -23.39 -0.70 -6.68
N ASP A 314 -23.75 -1.33 -5.57
CA ASP A 314 -24.17 -0.64 -4.35
C ASP A 314 -23.15 -0.89 -3.23
N SER A 315 -22.83 0.18 -2.50
CA SER A 315 -21.97 0.16 -1.34
C SER A 315 -22.40 1.24 -0.34
N GLY A 316 -21.67 1.47 0.73
CA GLY A 316 -22.02 2.53 1.67
C GLY A 316 -21.01 2.69 2.79
N PHE A 317 -21.11 3.84 3.48
CA PHE A 317 -20.29 4.21 4.61
C PHE A 317 -21.13 4.63 5.79
N THR A 318 -20.62 4.40 7.00
CA THR A 318 -21.15 5.03 8.21
C THR A 318 -20.21 6.17 8.60
N LEU A 319 -20.72 7.39 8.62
CA LEU A 319 -19.95 8.60 8.82
C LEU A 319 -20.52 9.45 9.96
N GLU A 320 -19.68 10.21 10.65
CA GLU A 320 -20.09 11.25 11.58
C GLU A 320 -20.63 12.48 10.81
N PRO A 321 -21.41 13.37 11.46
CA PRO A 321 -21.85 14.60 10.81
C PRO A 321 -20.68 15.47 10.38
N GLY A 322 -20.67 15.90 9.12
CA GLY A 322 -19.58 16.76 8.60
C GLY A 322 -19.57 16.87 7.08
N PRO A 323 -18.71 17.72 6.53
CA PRO A 323 -18.47 17.78 5.10
C PRO A 323 -17.48 16.71 4.67
N TYR A 324 -17.83 15.97 3.60
CA TYR A 324 -17.01 14.92 3.02
C TYR A 324 -16.91 15.07 1.51
N THR A 325 -15.79 14.62 0.96
CA THR A 325 -15.60 14.45 -0.49
C THR A 325 -15.52 12.96 -0.79
N ILE A 326 -16.39 12.50 -1.66
CA ILE A 326 -16.40 11.11 -2.15
C ILE A 326 -15.78 11.11 -3.54
N ARG A 327 -14.77 10.27 -3.74
CA ARG A 327 -14.20 9.96 -5.06
C ARG A 327 -14.42 8.49 -5.35
N PHE A 328 -14.88 8.19 -6.54
CA PHE A 328 -15.16 6.82 -6.97
C PHE A 328 -14.61 6.60 -8.37
N LEU A 329 -13.98 5.46 -8.58
CA LEU A 329 -13.40 5.06 -9.84
C LEU A 329 -13.81 3.61 -10.14
N ALA A 330 -14.13 3.35 -11.39
CA ALA A 330 -14.33 2.01 -11.90
C ALA A 330 -13.37 1.77 -13.07
N ARG A 331 -12.88 0.55 -13.18
CA ARG A 331 -12.04 0.10 -14.30
C ARG A 331 -12.50 -1.26 -14.76
N GLU A 332 -12.44 -1.48 -16.06
CA GLU A 332 -12.60 -2.76 -16.72
C GLU A 332 -11.25 -3.45 -16.97
#